data_eb456cea59ccbbde43254d73d944a947
#
_entry.id   eb456cea59ccbbde43254d73d944a947
#
_cell.length_a   1.000
_cell.length_b   1.000
_cell.length_c   1.000
_cell.angle_alpha   90.00
_cell.angle_beta   90.00
_cell.angle_gamma   90.00
#
_symmetry.space_group_name_H-M   'P 1'
#
loop_
_entity.id
_entity.type
_entity.pdbx_description
1 polymer ?
#
loop_
_entity_poly.entity_id
_entity_poly.type
_entity_poly.pdbx_seq_one_letter_code
_entity_poly.pdbx_strand_id
1 'polypeptide(L)'
;MRYLLDTSTAIWALGDKDKLSNTAKSIIDDTSLPLCVSIISAWEIAIKVSVGKLSFVGGSAFFLEKMQKNGVDVLGVNGACIRLVEALPFIHRDPFDRLIIATAKAENMTILTPDENIRKYEVMAAW
;
A
#
# COMPACT_ATOMS: atom_id res chain seq x y z
N MET A 1 -14.16 -1.27 9.02
CA MET A 1 -12.85 -1.85 8.65
C MET A 1 -12.25 -1.05 7.51
N ARG A 2 -11.00 -0.63 7.66
CA ARG A 2 -10.29 0.08 6.60
C ARG A 2 -9.26 -0.84 5.97
N TYR A 3 -9.03 -0.66 4.67
CA TYR A 3 -8.03 -1.42 3.92
C TYR A 3 -6.89 -0.51 3.50
N LEU A 4 -5.67 -0.96 3.73
CA LEU A 4 -4.45 -0.29 3.28
C LEU A 4 -3.88 -1.07 2.11
N LEU A 5 -3.83 -0.44 0.93
CA LEU A 5 -3.24 -1.06 -0.25
C LEU A 5 -1.72 -1.02 -0.14
N ASP A 6 -1.05 -2.14 -0.39
CA ASP A 6 0.40 -2.05 -0.59
C ASP A 6 0.69 -1.41 -1.96
N THR A 7 1.94 -1.09 -2.20
CA THR A 7 2.31 -0.33 -3.41
C THR A 7 1.94 -1.06 -4.69
N SER A 8 2.23 -2.35 -4.78
CA SER A 8 1.91 -3.13 -5.99
C SER A 8 0.42 -3.20 -6.24
N THR A 9 -0.38 -3.45 -5.20
CA THR A 9 -1.83 -3.51 -5.31
C THR A 9 -2.40 -2.17 -5.78
N ALA A 10 -1.91 -1.07 -5.24
CA ALA A 10 -2.34 0.27 -5.64
C ALA A 10 -2.02 0.55 -7.12
N ILE A 11 -0.83 0.18 -7.57
CA ILE A 11 -0.43 0.33 -8.98
C ILE A 11 -1.32 -0.51 -9.88
N TRP A 12 -1.56 -1.77 -9.53
CA TRP A 12 -2.40 -2.65 -10.35
C TRP A 12 -3.85 -2.18 -10.41
N ALA A 13 -4.36 -1.60 -9.35
CA ALA A 13 -5.71 -1.05 -9.32
C ALA A 13 -5.89 0.08 -10.36
N LEU A 14 -4.84 0.79 -10.73
CA LEU A 14 -4.89 1.91 -11.66
C LEU A 14 -4.78 1.51 -13.13
N GLY A 15 -4.23 0.35 -13.45
CA GLY A 15 -4.00 0.03 -14.85
C GLY A 15 -3.76 -1.44 -15.18
N ASP A 16 -3.83 -2.32 -14.20
CA ASP A 16 -3.50 -3.74 -14.41
C ASP A 16 -4.33 -4.63 -13.48
N LYS A 17 -5.64 -4.43 -13.54
CA LYS A 17 -6.60 -5.11 -12.65
C LYS A 17 -6.58 -6.62 -12.78
N ASP A 18 -6.07 -7.17 -13.89
CA ASP A 18 -5.95 -8.61 -14.09
C ASP A 18 -4.98 -9.26 -13.10
N LYS A 19 -4.07 -8.49 -12.53
CA LYS A 19 -3.13 -8.97 -11.50
C LYS A 19 -3.75 -9.06 -10.12
N LEU A 20 -4.92 -8.48 -9.92
CA LEU A 20 -5.65 -8.56 -8.65
C LEU A 20 -6.41 -9.87 -8.56
N SER A 21 -6.46 -10.46 -7.35
CA SER A 21 -7.35 -11.57 -7.07
C SER A 21 -8.82 -11.16 -7.16
N ASN A 22 -9.72 -12.12 -7.24
CA ASN A 22 -11.16 -11.82 -7.22
C ASN A 22 -11.56 -11.12 -5.90
N THR A 23 -10.98 -11.55 -4.78
CA THR A 23 -11.21 -10.90 -3.49
C THR A 23 -10.73 -9.46 -3.50
N ALA A 24 -9.52 -9.20 -4.00
CA ALA A 24 -8.97 -7.85 -4.07
C ALA A 24 -9.79 -6.95 -4.98
N LYS A 25 -10.22 -7.45 -6.14
CA LYS A 25 -11.12 -6.70 -7.04
C LYS A 25 -12.42 -6.32 -6.35
N SER A 26 -13.04 -7.28 -5.65
CA SER A 26 -14.30 -7.04 -4.94
C SER A 26 -14.16 -5.95 -3.89
N ILE A 27 -13.07 -5.96 -3.14
CA ILE A 27 -12.79 -4.95 -2.10
C ILE A 27 -12.57 -3.58 -2.75
N ILE A 28 -11.76 -3.51 -3.79
CA ILE A 28 -11.44 -2.24 -4.46
C ILE A 28 -12.67 -1.64 -5.14
N ASP A 29 -13.51 -2.48 -5.74
CA ASP A 29 -14.68 -2.01 -6.47
C ASP A 29 -15.87 -1.68 -5.55
N ASP A 30 -15.83 -2.08 -4.30
CA ASP A 30 -16.87 -1.76 -3.32
C ASP A 30 -16.69 -0.35 -2.78
N THR A 31 -17.47 0.59 -3.30
CA THR A 31 -17.39 2.01 -2.94
C THR A 31 -17.79 2.30 -1.49
N SER A 32 -18.40 1.32 -0.78
CA SER A 32 -18.74 1.47 0.63
C SER A 32 -17.58 1.19 1.57
N LEU A 33 -16.50 0.56 1.08
CA LEU A 33 -15.35 0.21 1.89
C LEU A 33 -14.30 1.33 1.87
N PRO A 34 -13.81 1.75 3.05
CA PRO A 34 -12.75 2.75 3.11
C PRO A 34 -11.42 2.16 2.64
N LEU A 35 -10.86 2.71 1.57
CA LEU A 35 -9.56 2.34 1.04
C LEU A 35 -8.56 3.44 1.32
N CYS A 36 -7.36 3.04 1.71
CA CYS A 36 -6.24 3.94 2.02
C CYS A 36 -4.98 3.48 1.28
N VAL A 37 -4.11 4.42 1.01
CA VAL A 37 -2.75 4.16 0.54
C VAL A 37 -1.79 5.05 1.32
N SER A 38 -0.60 4.55 1.62
CA SER A 38 0.40 5.33 2.33
C SER A 38 1.09 6.29 1.37
N ILE A 39 1.42 7.50 1.84
CA ILE A 39 2.31 8.42 1.11
C ILE A 39 3.66 7.75 0.79
N ILE A 40 4.05 6.74 1.57
CA ILE A 40 5.25 5.94 1.32
C ILE A 40 5.19 5.23 -0.04
N SER A 41 4.02 4.78 -0.47
CA SER A 41 3.86 4.18 -1.79
C SER A 41 4.18 5.18 -2.90
N ALA A 42 3.78 6.43 -2.76
CA ALA A 42 4.13 7.49 -3.70
C ALA A 42 5.65 7.75 -3.71
N TRP A 43 6.28 7.74 -2.54
CA TRP A 43 7.73 7.90 -2.43
C TRP A 43 8.48 6.74 -3.08
N GLU A 44 8.03 5.52 -2.84
CA GLU A 44 8.58 4.32 -3.49
C GLU A 44 8.50 4.43 -5.02
N ILE A 45 7.35 4.84 -5.55
CA ILE A 45 7.15 5.05 -6.99
C ILE A 45 8.11 6.12 -7.50
N ALA A 46 8.23 7.25 -6.80
CA ALA A 46 9.11 8.35 -7.20
C ALA A 46 10.57 7.89 -7.30
N ILE A 47 11.04 7.14 -6.30
CA ILE A 47 12.42 6.61 -6.31
C ILE A 47 12.62 5.66 -7.47
N LYS A 48 11.71 4.68 -7.64
CA LYS A 48 11.87 3.65 -8.68
C LYS A 48 11.76 4.21 -10.09
N VAL A 49 10.90 5.20 -10.30
CA VAL A 49 10.81 5.91 -11.60
C VAL A 49 12.10 6.69 -11.85
N SER A 50 12.62 7.39 -10.85
CA SER A 50 13.82 8.22 -11.00
C SER A 50 15.09 7.43 -11.35
N VAL A 51 15.17 6.16 -10.92
CA VAL A 51 16.31 5.28 -11.20
C VAL A 51 16.05 4.29 -12.34
N GLY A 52 14.92 4.41 -13.03
CA GLY A 52 14.59 3.58 -14.17
C GLY A 52 14.15 2.15 -13.84
N LYS A 53 13.82 1.85 -12.58
CA LYS A 53 13.37 0.51 -12.15
C LYS A 53 11.86 0.30 -12.31
N LEU A 54 11.11 1.37 -12.51
CA LEU A 54 9.66 1.32 -12.69
C LEU A 54 9.27 2.24 -13.85
N SER A 55 8.53 1.69 -14.80
CA SER A 55 7.89 2.48 -15.85
C SER A 55 6.46 2.76 -15.43
N PHE A 56 6.20 3.99 -15.03
CA PHE A 56 4.88 4.42 -14.60
C PHE A 56 4.61 5.83 -15.15
N VAL A 57 3.77 5.91 -16.16
CA VAL A 57 3.49 7.16 -16.87
C VAL A 57 2.86 8.18 -15.93
N GLY A 58 3.46 9.37 -15.85
CA GLY A 58 3.02 10.43 -14.96
C GLY A 58 3.61 10.36 -13.56
N GLY A 59 4.28 9.27 -13.20
CA GLY A 59 5.01 9.11 -11.94
C GLY A 59 4.15 9.27 -10.69
N SER A 60 4.77 9.71 -9.61
CA SER A 60 4.10 9.83 -8.31
C SER A 60 2.97 10.86 -8.31
N ALA A 61 3.07 11.93 -9.11
CA ALA A 61 2.02 12.93 -9.21
C ALA A 61 0.73 12.34 -9.79
N PHE A 62 0.85 11.58 -10.87
CA PHE A 62 -0.28 10.89 -11.48
C PHE A 62 -0.88 9.87 -10.51
N PHE A 63 -0.03 9.11 -9.82
CA PHE A 63 -0.46 8.12 -8.83
C PHE A 63 -1.32 8.77 -7.75
N LEU A 64 -0.84 9.85 -7.14
CA LEU A 64 -1.56 10.55 -6.07
C LEU A 64 -2.87 11.15 -6.55
N GLU A 65 -2.87 11.76 -7.73
CA GLU A 65 -4.08 12.32 -8.33
C GLU A 65 -5.14 11.25 -8.53
N LYS A 66 -4.75 10.10 -9.10
CA LYS A 66 -5.67 9.00 -9.36
C LYS A 66 -6.19 8.34 -8.08
N MET A 67 -5.36 8.19 -7.07
CA MET A 67 -5.80 7.68 -5.77
C MET A 67 -6.91 8.58 -5.20
N GLN A 68 -6.68 9.89 -5.15
CA GLN A 68 -7.67 10.83 -4.65
C GLN A 68 -8.95 10.84 -5.48
N LYS A 69 -8.83 10.81 -6.80
CA LYS A 69 -9.99 10.77 -7.72
C LYS A 69 -10.86 9.53 -7.51
N ASN A 70 -10.25 8.41 -7.16
CA ASN A 70 -10.96 7.15 -6.93
C ASN A 70 -11.42 6.98 -5.48
N GLY A 71 -11.31 8.03 -4.67
CA GLY A 71 -11.78 8.00 -3.28
C GLY A 71 -10.87 7.22 -2.34
N VAL A 72 -9.62 7.00 -2.71
CA VAL A 72 -8.62 6.36 -1.85
C VAL A 72 -7.91 7.44 -1.02
N ASP A 73 -7.97 7.31 0.30
CA ASP A 73 -7.31 8.26 1.19
C ASP A 73 -5.80 8.05 1.19
N VAL A 74 -5.05 9.13 1.07
CA VAL A 74 -3.59 9.09 1.17
C VAL A 74 -3.19 9.41 2.61
N LEU A 75 -2.56 8.46 3.27
CA LEU A 75 -2.16 8.59 4.67
C LEU A 75 -0.71 9.05 4.77
N GLY A 76 -0.48 10.04 5.65
CA GLY A 76 0.87 10.44 6.04
C GLY A 76 1.49 9.43 7.00
N VAL A 77 2.77 9.62 7.28
CA VAL A 77 3.53 8.83 8.24
C VAL A 77 3.80 9.69 9.48
N ASN A 78 3.50 9.15 10.65
CA ASN A 78 3.74 9.85 11.92
C ASN A 78 4.79 9.11 12.77
N GLY A 79 5.17 9.71 13.91
CA GLY A 79 6.17 9.15 14.80
C GLY A 79 5.80 7.78 15.37
N ALA A 80 4.51 7.51 15.59
CA ALA A 80 4.06 6.22 16.10
C ALA A 80 4.35 5.10 15.09
N CYS A 81 4.12 5.34 13.80
CA CYS A 81 4.44 4.39 12.74
C CYS A 81 5.96 4.13 12.67
N ILE A 82 6.76 5.17 12.78
CA ILE A 82 8.22 5.04 12.75
C ILE A 82 8.73 4.21 13.93
N ARG A 83 8.21 4.46 15.13
CA ARG A 83 8.60 3.68 16.31
C ARG A 83 8.23 2.21 16.18
N LEU A 84 7.08 1.91 15.56
CA LEU A 84 6.67 0.53 15.33
C LEU A 84 7.61 -0.21 14.38
N VAL A 85 8.19 0.47 13.39
CA VAL A 85 9.17 -0.15 12.50
C VAL A 85 10.35 -0.73 13.28
N GLU A 86 10.84 -0.02 14.30
CA GLU A 86 11.94 -0.51 15.14
C GLU A 86 11.59 -1.80 15.85
N ALA A 87 10.33 -1.98 16.24
CA ALA A 87 9.85 -3.13 16.99
C ALA A 87 9.43 -4.32 16.11
N LEU A 88 9.33 -4.14 14.80
CA LEU A 88 8.93 -5.23 13.89
C LEU A 88 10.01 -6.30 13.81
N PRO A 89 9.63 -7.60 13.82
CA PRO A 89 10.58 -8.66 13.50
C PRO A 89 11.14 -8.46 12.09
N PHE A 90 12.40 -8.85 11.87
CA PHE A 90 13.07 -8.62 10.59
C PHE A 90 12.79 -9.75 9.61
N ILE A 91 11.52 -9.92 9.21
CA ILE A 91 11.08 -10.92 8.23
C ILE A 91 11.23 -10.40 6.81
N HIS A 92 10.74 -9.20 6.55
CA HIS A 92 10.84 -8.52 5.26
C HIS A 92 11.96 -7.49 5.29
N ARG A 93 12.75 -7.40 4.23
CA ARG A 93 13.88 -6.47 4.14
C ARG A 93 13.51 -5.11 3.56
N ASP A 94 12.43 -5.06 2.79
CA ASP A 94 12.01 -3.85 2.08
C ASP A 94 11.53 -2.78 3.09
N PRO A 95 12.21 -1.64 3.18
CA PRO A 95 11.85 -0.61 4.15
C PRO A 95 10.49 0.04 3.85
N PHE A 96 10.08 0.10 2.59
CA PHE A 96 8.77 0.63 2.23
C PHE A 96 7.67 -0.26 2.77
N ASP A 97 7.77 -1.57 2.53
CA ASP A 97 6.77 -2.54 3.00
C ASP A 97 6.76 -2.62 4.53
N ARG A 98 7.92 -2.54 5.18
CA ARG A 98 7.98 -2.53 6.64
C ARG A 98 7.23 -1.34 7.23
N LEU A 99 7.32 -0.18 6.61
CA LEU A 99 6.59 1.01 7.09
C LEU A 99 5.09 0.91 6.79
N ILE A 100 4.69 0.28 5.69
CA ILE A 100 3.29 -0.02 5.41
C ILE A 100 2.72 -0.97 6.48
N ILE A 101 3.46 -2.01 6.84
CA ILE A 101 3.07 -2.94 7.92
C ILE A 101 2.91 -2.18 9.24
N ALA A 102 3.85 -1.34 9.60
CA ALA A 102 3.80 -0.55 10.82
C ALA A 102 2.60 0.39 10.83
N THR A 103 2.29 1.01 9.69
CA THR A 103 1.12 1.89 9.54
C THR A 103 -0.17 1.11 9.76
N ALA A 104 -0.30 -0.06 9.16
CA ALA A 104 -1.50 -0.89 9.32
C ALA A 104 -1.68 -1.31 10.78
N LYS A 105 -0.61 -1.65 11.48
CA LYS A 105 -0.66 -1.99 12.90
C LYS A 105 -1.08 -0.79 13.74
N ALA A 106 -0.47 0.37 13.50
CA ALA A 106 -0.76 1.60 14.25
C ALA A 106 -2.21 2.06 14.06
N GLU A 107 -2.73 1.93 12.85
CA GLU A 107 -4.06 2.41 12.48
C GLU A 107 -5.13 1.31 12.49
N ASN A 108 -4.74 0.10 12.88
CA ASN A 108 -5.65 -1.07 12.95
C ASN A 108 -6.36 -1.32 11.62
N MET A 109 -5.60 -1.39 10.53
CA MET A 109 -6.10 -1.64 9.19
C MET A 109 -5.74 -3.03 8.69
N THR A 110 -6.52 -3.51 7.71
CA THR A 110 -6.19 -4.73 6.97
C THR A 110 -5.39 -4.34 5.72
N ILE A 111 -4.23 -4.98 5.53
CA ILE A 111 -3.42 -4.75 4.31
C ILE A 111 -3.96 -5.60 3.18
N LEU A 112 -4.23 -4.98 2.05
CA LEU A 112 -4.60 -5.68 0.82
C LEU A 112 -3.33 -5.94 0.03
N THR A 113 -2.85 -7.18 0.06
CA THR A 113 -1.54 -7.56 -0.48
C THR A 113 -1.45 -9.04 -0.84
N PRO A 114 -0.81 -9.40 -1.97
CA PRO A 114 -0.45 -10.79 -2.26
C PRO A 114 0.90 -11.20 -1.66
N ASP A 115 1.66 -10.27 -1.08
CA ASP A 115 3.02 -10.53 -0.62
C ASP A 115 3.02 -11.41 0.62
N GLU A 116 3.54 -12.64 0.47
CA GLU A 116 3.61 -13.61 1.55
C GLU A 116 4.52 -13.15 2.70
N ASN A 117 5.54 -12.35 2.42
CA ASN A 117 6.44 -11.83 3.46
C ASN A 117 5.70 -10.83 4.37
N ILE A 118 4.83 -10.00 3.81
CA ILE A 118 3.97 -9.12 4.60
C ILE A 118 3.03 -9.95 5.47
N ARG A 119 2.47 -11.02 4.91
CA ARG A 119 1.49 -11.87 5.59
C ARG A 119 2.09 -12.71 6.72
N LYS A 120 3.42 -12.79 6.81
CA LYS A 120 4.11 -13.46 7.94
C LYS A 120 4.16 -12.61 9.19
N TYR A 121 3.87 -11.32 9.09
CA TYR A 121 3.78 -10.44 10.26
C TYR A 121 2.43 -10.61 10.97
N GLU A 122 2.40 -10.26 12.25
CA GLU A 122 1.15 -10.18 13.01
C GLU A 122 0.35 -8.94 12.58
N VAL A 123 -0.27 -9.03 11.41
CA VAL A 123 -1.06 -7.97 10.80
C VAL A 123 -2.22 -8.60 10.05
N MET A 124 -3.35 -7.93 10.02
CA MET A 124 -4.47 -8.38 9.20
C MET A 124 -4.15 -8.16 7.72
N ALA A 125 -4.35 -9.19 6.91
CA ALA A 125 -4.08 -9.14 5.48
C ALA A 125 -5.16 -9.89 4.71
N ALA A 126 -5.44 -9.43 3.50
CA ALA A 126 -6.41 -10.04 2.60
C ALA A 126 -5.88 -10.04 1.16
N TRP A 127 -6.30 -11.05 0.43
CA TRP A 127 -6.00 -11.14 -1.01
C TRP A 127 -6.94 -12.11 -1.73
#